data_f45f2043c022372178934aee6a5f7d5d
#
_entry.id   f45f2043c022372178934aee6a5f7d5d
#
_cell.length_a   1.000
_cell.length_b   1.000
_cell.length_c   1.000
_cell.angle_alpha   90.00
_cell.angle_beta   90.00
_cell.angle_gamma   90.00
#
_symmetry.space_group_name_H-M   'P 1'
#
loop_
_entity.id
_entity.type
_entity.pdbx_description
1 polymer ?
#
loop_
_entity_poly.entity_id
_entity_poly.type
_entity_poly.pdbx_seq_one_letter_code
_entity_poly.pdbx_strand_id
1 'polypeptide(L)'
;DMKVMNTTEYLMENGFDMNLQSEEDLTVTYHDPCRLGRQMNIYEEPRELVQAVEGVELVEMEHTKEDGLCCGVSSMMSCNENSRTLRIQRFDEVKATGADIMLTSCPKCVSHFECLKFEGDPKHDFEILDVVSFLARQVNAKNQ
;
A
#
# COMPACT_ATOMS: atom_id res chain seq x y z
N ASP A 1 -9.77 -16.82 25.16
CA ASP A 1 -10.16 -16.18 23.91
C ASP A 1 -8.92 -15.69 23.18
N MET A 2 -8.82 -16.04 21.91
CA MET A 2 -7.72 -15.59 21.04
C MET A 2 -8.17 -14.34 20.29
N LYS A 3 -7.44 -13.21 20.42
CA LYS A 3 -7.68 -12.02 19.62
C LYS A 3 -6.91 -12.17 18.31
N VAL A 4 -7.58 -12.03 17.19
CA VAL A 4 -6.99 -11.99 15.85
C VAL A 4 -7.08 -10.56 15.34
N MET A 5 -5.97 -10.03 14.88
CA MET A 5 -5.89 -8.65 14.39
C MET A 5 -4.91 -8.56 13.23
N ASN A 6 -5.04 -7.52 12.41
CA ASN A 6 -4.08 -7.23 11.37
C ASN A 6 -2.77 -6.68 11.97
N THR A 7 -1.67 -6.83 11.24
CA THR A 7 -0.37 -6.34 11.72
C THR A 7 -0.35 -4.82 11.94
N THR A 8 -1.06 -4.05 11.11
CA THR A 8 -1.14 -2.59 11.28
C THR A 8 -1.88 -2.21 12.56
N GLU A 9 -3.00 -2.88 12.87
CA GLU A 9 -3.70 -2.69 14.15
C GLU A 9 -2.81 -3.07 15.34
N TYR A 10 -2.08 -4.19 15.22
CA TYR A 10 -1.18 -4.64 16.28
C TYR A 10 -0.08 -3.61 16.57
N LEU A 11 0.53 -3.06 15.52
CA LEU A 11 1.57 -2.04 15.66
C LEU A 11 1.02 -0.77 16.30
N MET A 12 -0.18 -0.32 15.92
CA MET A 12 -0.83 0.84 16.52
C MET A 12 -1.19 0.62 18.01
N GLU A 13 -1.79 -0.52 18.35
CA GLU A 13 -2.21 -0.80 19.73
C GLU A 13 -1.04 -1.01 20.69
N ASN A 14 0.10 -1.55 20.24
CA ASN A 14 1.23 -1.88 21.10
C ASN A 14 2.33 -0.80 21.11
N GLY A 15 2.02 0.37 20.62
CA GLY A 15 2.94 1.49 20.65
C GLY A 15 4.10 1.29 19.70
N PHE A 16 3.88 1.53 18.45
CA PHE A 16 4.93 1.63 17.44
C PHE A 16 5.73 2.92 17.68
N ASP A 17 6.47 2.96 18.78
CA ASP A 17 7.35 4.08 19.14
C ASP A 17 8.69 3.91 18.42
N MET A 18 8.63 3.92 17.11
CA MET A 18 9.84 4.02 16.31
C MET A 18 9.87 5.44 15.73
N ASN A 19 10.78 6.27 16.25
CA ASN A 19 11.18 7.50 15.58
C ASN A 19 11.78 7.14 14.22
N LEU A 20 10.92 6.72 13.28
CA LEU A 20 11.32 6.35 11.94
C LEU A 20 11.56 7.59 11.11
N GLN A 21 12.60 7.56 10.32
CA GLN A 21 12.97 8.63 9.42
C GLN A 21 13.38 8.02 8.09
N SER A 22 12.86 8.55 7.00
CA SER A 22 13.34 8.24 5.66
C SER A 22 14.69 8.91 5.40
N GLU A 23 15.57 8.25 4.67
CA GLU A 23 16.85 8.85 4.23
C GLU A 23 16.66 9.96 3.22
N GLU A 24 15.59 9.90 2.46
CA GLU A 24 15.21 10.89 1.43
C GLU A 24 13.74 11.29 1.64
N ASP A 25 13.37 12.47 1.20
CA ASP A 25 11.97 12.87 1.14
C ASP A 25 11.24 11.97 0.14
N LEU A 26 10.24 11.24 0.62
CA LEU A 26 9.47 10.29 -0.18
C LEU A 26 8.00 10.69 -0.25
N THR A 27 7.44 10.68 -1.44
CA THR A 27 6.00 10.75 -1.65
C THR A 27 5.45 9.35 -1.82
N VAL A 28 4.50 8.97 -0.98
CA VAL A 28 3.88 7.65 -1.02
C VAL A 28 2.37 7.76 -1.19
N THR A 29 1.76 6.74 -1.75
CA THR A 29 0.30 6.62 -1.81
C THR A 29 -0.14 5.26 -1.28
N TYR A 30 -1.39 5.16 -0.81
CA TYR A 30 -1.88 3.93 -0.20
C TYR A 30 -3.07 3.33 -0.97
N HIS A 31 -2.93 2.06 -1.35
CA HIS A 31 -4.00 1.26 -1.91
C HIS A 31 -4.74 0.51 -0.81
N ASP A 32 -6.02 0.81 -0.62
CA ASP A 32 -6.89 0.14 0.36
C ASP A 32 -7.22 -1.29 -0.06
N PRO A 33 -6.74 -2.32 0.66
CA PRO A 33 -7.13 -3.70 0.38
C PRO A 33 -8.60 -3.93 0.74
N CYS A 34 -9.36 -4.45 -0.18
CA CYS A 34 -10.82 -4.62 0.00
C CYS A 34 -11.20 -5.43 1.25
N ARG A 35 -10.40 -6.41 1.66
CA ARG A 35 -10.66 -7.19 2.86
C ARG A 35 -10.34 -6.44 4.14
N LEU A 36 -9.28 -5.67 4.15
CA LEU A 36 -8.91 -4.87 5.31
C LEU A 36 -9.88 -3.68 5.47
N GLY A 37 -10.10 -2.92 4.40
CA GLY A 37 -11.00 -1.78 4.41
C GLY A 37 -12.47 -2.20 4.52
N ARG A 38 -13.07 -2.69 3.43
CA ARG A 38 -14.53 -2.92 3.36
C ARG A 38 -15.06 -4.00 4.29
N GLN A 39 -14.29 -5.03 4.63
CA GLN A 39 -14.77 -6.10 5.50
C GLN A 39 -14.44 -5.86 6.98
N MET A 40 -13.31 -5.22 7.29
CA MET A 40 -12.84 -4.99 8.66
C MET A 40 -12.92 -3.53 9.09
N ASN A 41 -13.22 -2.62 8.17
CA ASN A 41 -13.27 -1.17 8.40
C ASN A 41 -11.94 -0.58 8.93
N ILE A 42 -10.81 -1.15 8.50
CA ILE A 42 -9.47 -0.71 8.85
C ILE A 42 -8.93 0.13 7.69
N TYR A 43 -8.91 1.44 7.87
CA TYR A 43 -8.47 2.42 6.87
C TYR A 43 -7.40 3.36 7.40
N GLU A 44 -7.50 3.77 8.66
CA GLU A 44 -6.63 4.80 9.24
C GLU A 44 -5.33 4.24 9.77
N GLU A 45 -5.34 3.08 10.40
CA GLU A 45 -4.16 2.49 11.04
C GLU A 45 -2.94 2.37 10.10
N PRO A 46 -3.08 1.88 8.86
CA PRO A 46 -1.94 1.86 7.94
C PRO A 46 -1.48 3.27 7.53
N ARG A 47 -2.41 4.24 7.44
CA ARG A 47 -2.08 5.63 7.10
C ARG A 47 -1.32 6.33 8.22
N GLU A 48 -1.80 6.17 9.45
CA GLU A 48 -1.15 6.73 10.64
C GLU A 48 0.27 6.19 10.82
N LEU A 49 0.48 4.89 10.59
CA LEU A 49 1.82 4.29 10.64
C LEU A 49 2.77 4.88 9.58
N VAL A 50 2.27 5.10 8.37
CA VAL A 50 3.07 5.68 7.27
C VAL A 50 3.39 7.15 7.54
N GLN A 51 2.40 7.93 7.99
CA GLN A 51 2.56 9.34 8.31
C GLN A 51 3.44 9.60 9.55
N ALA A 52 3.62 8.59 10.40
CA ALA A 52 4.54 8.67 11.54
C ALA A 52 6.03 8.61 11.14
N VAL A 53 6.33 8.30 9.88
CA VAL A 53 7.71 8.29 9.36
C VAL A 53 8.10 9.71 8.93
N GLU A 54 9.11 10.27 9.56
CA GLU A 54 9.64 11.60 9.20
C GLU A 54 10.23 11.57 7.79
N GLY A 55 9.95 12.59 6.98
CA GLY A 55 10.38 12.67 5.59
C GLY A 55 9.48 11.92 4.60
N VAL A 56 8.32 11.44 5.05
CA VAL A 56 7.35 10.75 4.19
C VAL A 56 6.07 11.58 4.06
N GLU A 57 5.68 11.89 2.83
CA GLU A 57 4.40 12.52 2.50
C GLU A 57 3.43 11.48 1.94
N LEU A 58 2.28 11.31 2.59
CA LEU A 58 1.20 10.44 2.10
C LEU A 58 0.22 11.26 1.26
N VAL A 59 0.11 10.92 -0.02
CA VAL A 59 -0.83 11.53 -0.98
C VAL A 59 -1.88 10.51 -1.37
N GLU A 60 -3.15 10.85 -1.22
CA GLU A 60 -4.25 9.95 -1.54
C GLU A 60 -4.55 9.91 -3.04
N MET A 61 -4.94 8.73 -3.52
CA MET A 61 -5.47 8.55 -4.86
C MET A 61 -6.92 9.08 -4.97
N GLU A 62 -7.44 9.23 -6.18
CA GLU A 62 -8.80 9.70 -6.41
C GLU A 62 -9.85 8.81 -5.71
N HIS A 63 -9.73 7.49 -5.86
CA HIS A 63 -10.61 6.54 -5.19
C HIS A 63 -9.89 5.90 -4.01
N THR A 64 -10.29 6.26 -2.80
CA THR A 64 -9.67 5.83 -1.54
C THR A 64 -10.70 5.35 -0.54
N LYS A 65 -10.27 4.62 0.47
CA LYS A 65 -11.11 4.08 1.55
C LYS A 65 -12.27 3.23 1.00
N GLU A 66 -13.52 3.59 1.33
CA GLU A 66 -14.73 2.88 0.90
C GLU A 66 -14.88 2.84 -0.62
N ASP A 67 -14.45 3.91 -1.29
CA ASP A 67 -14.53 4.05 -2.76
C ASP A 67 -13.32 3.47 -3.48
N GLY A 68 -12.32 2.96 -2.74
CA GLY A 68 -11.08 2.43 -3.29
C GLY A 68 -11.29 1.37 -4.37
N LEU A 69 -10.60 1.50 -5.50
CA LEU A 69 -10.69 0.54 -6.60
C LEU A 69 -10.06 -0.81 -6.21
N CYS A 70 -10.58 -1.88 -6.79
CA CYS A 70 -10.03 -3.21 -6.59
C CYS A 70 -8.70 -3.38 -7.34
N CYS A 71 -7.76 -4.12 -6.73
CA CYS A 71 -6.53 -4.55 -7.41
C CYS A 71 -6.76 -5.57 -8.56
N GLY A 72 -8.01 -5.94 -8.84
CA GLY A 72 -8.37 -6.92 -9.86
C GLY A 72 -8.28 -8.39 -9.44
N VAL A 73 -7.77 -8.69 -8.24
CA VAL A 73 -7.62 -10.08 -7.72
C VAL A 73 -8.94 -10.69 -7.26
N SER A 74 -9.99 -9.89 -7.06
CA SER A 74 -11.28 -10.38 -6.54
C SER A 74 -11.98 -11.36 -7.48
N SER A 75 -11.67 -11.34 -8.76
CA SER A 75 -12.07 -12.39 -9.70
C SER A 75 -11.34 -13.72 -9.46
N MET A 76 -10.44 -13.74 -8.52
CA MET A 76 -9.72 -14.82 -7.84
C MET A 76 -8.95 -15.80 -8.73
N MET A 77 -9.12 -15.81 -10.03
CA MET A 77 -8.80 -17.02 -10.79
C MET A 77 -8.01 -16.78 -12.07
N SER A 78 -7.89 -15.56 -12.57
CA SER A 78 -7.12 -15.33 -13.79
C SER A 78 -6.72 -13.86 -13.98
N CYS A 79 -5.51 -13.65 -14.46
CA CYS A 79 -5.08 -12.37 -15.04
C CYS A 79 -5.74 -12.20 -16.42
N ASN A 80 -7.07 -11.95 -16.45
CA ASN A 80 -7.79 -11.68 -17.67
C ASN A 80 -7.81 -10.17 -18.00
N GLU A 81 -8.35 -9.80 -19.16
CA GLU A 81 -8.43 -8.42 -19.63
C GLU A 81 -9.14 -7.49 -18.62
N ASN A 82 -10.22 -7.94 -17.98
CA ASN A 82 -10.95 -7.14 -16.99
C ASN A 82 -10.08 -6.87 -15.76
N SER A 83 -9.37 -7.90 -15.29
CA SER A 83 -8.43 -7.78 -14.18
C SER A 83 -7.26 -6.83 -14.52
N ARG A 84 -6.77 -6.92 -15.76
CA ARG A 84 -5.72 -6.04 -16.26
C ARG A 84 -6.21 -4.58 -16.34
N THR A 85 -7.41 -4.35 -16.83
CA THR A 85 -8.01 -3.01 -16.90
C THR A 85 -8.10 -2.35 -15.52
N LEU A 86 -8.57 -3.09 -14.49
CA LEU A 86 -8.64 -2.57 -13.12
C LEU A 86 -7.25 -2.20 -12.57
N ARG A 87 -6.23 -3.01 -12.84
CA ARG A 87 -4.85 -2.70 -12.42
C ARG A 87 -4.32 -1.45 -13.11
N ILE A 88 -4.57 -1.31 -14.41
CA ILE A 88 -4.16 -0.12 -15.17
C ILE A 88 -4.82 1.13 -14.62
N GLN A 89 -6.15 1.11 -14.40
CA GLN A 89 -6.85 2.25 -13.80
C GLN A 89 -6.24 2.64 -12.45
N ARG A 90 -5.93 1.64 -11.62
CA ARG A 90 -5.29 1.91 -10.31
C ARG A 90 -3.90 2.52 -10.46
N PHE A 91 -3.11 2.05 -11.44
CA PHE A 91 -1.79 2.61 -11.72
C PHE A 91 -1.86 4.04 -12.27
N ASP A 92 -2.87 4.36 -13.08
CA ASP A 92 -3.10 5.72 -13.56
C ASP A 92 -3.40 6.69 -12.39
N GLU A 93 -4.14 6.23 -11.37
CA GLU A 93 -4.36 7.01 -10.15
C GLU A 93 -3.08 7.20 -9.35
N VAL A 94 -2.27 6.15 -9.15
CA VAL A 94 -0.96 6.28 -8.49
C VAL A 94 -0.09 7.31 -9.22
N LYS A 95 -0.02 7.22 -10.53
CA LYS A 95 0.75 8.15 -11.35
C LYS A 95 0.25 9.60 -11.22
N ALA A 96 -1.05 9.78 -11.08
CA ALA A 96 -1.64 11.12 -10.89
C ALA A 96 -1.24 11.76 -9.55
N THR A 97 -0.90 10.96 -8.52
CA THR A 97 -0.39 11.47 -7.23
C THR A 97 1.06 11.92 -7.31
N GLY A 98 1.83 11.45 -8.28
CA GLY A 98 3.28 11.65 -8.35
C GLY A 98 4.06 10.84 -7.30
N ALA A 99 3.45 9.83 -6.67
CA ALA A 99 4.08 9.04 -5.63
C ALA A 99 5.23 8.17 -6.17
N ASP A 100 6.30 8.07 -5.38
CA ASP A 100 7.45 7.21 -5.63
C ASP A 100 7.12 5.75 -5.30
N ILE A 101 6.24 5.54 -4.30
CA ILE A 101 5.89 4.22 -3.80
C ILE A 101 4.37 4.10 -3.63
N MET A 102 3.80 3.01 -4.15
CA MET A 102 2.44 2.57 -3.82
C MET A 102 2.49 1.55 -2.68
N LEU A 103 1.91 1.89 -1.54
CA LEU A 103 1.81 1.03 -0.37
C LEU A 103 0.47 0.29 -0.33
N THR A 104 0.47 -0.91 0.24
CA THR A 104 -0.76 -1.65 0.56
C THR A 104 -0.50 -2.62 1.71
N SER A 105 -1.53 -3.00 2.47
CA SER A 105 -1.42 -4.00 3.55
C SER A 105 -1.96 -5.36 3.13
N CYS A 106 -1.74 -5.75 1.87
CA CYS A 106 -2.20 -7.04 1.34
C CYS A 106 -1.18 -7.66 0.36
N PRO A 107 -0.53 -8.77 0.72
CA PRO A 107 0.46 -9.41 -0.14
C PRO A 107 -0.12 -9.89 -1.49
N LYS A 108 -1.41 -10.21 -1.56
CA LYS A 108 -2.06 -10.52 -2.85
C LYS A 108 -2.16 -9.30 -3.76
N CYS A 109 -2.45 -8.12 -3.20
CA CYS A 109 -2.46 -6.88 -3.98
C CYS A 109 -1.05 -6.58 -4.49
N VAL A 110 -0.03 -6.67 -3.64
CA VAL A 110 1.38 -6.52 -4.05
C VAL A 110 1.71 -7.43 -5.23
N SER A 111 1.53 -8.74 -5.07
CA SER A 111 1.84 -9.71 -6.12
C SER A 111 1.08 -9.45 -7.42
N HIS A 112 -0.18 -9.03 -7.32
CA HIS A 112 -1.02 -8.82 -8.49
C HIS A 112 -0.68 -7.53 -9.25
N PHE A 113 -0.29 -6.49 -8.55
CA PHE A 113 0.22 -5.26 -9.15
C PHE A 113 1.62 -5.48 -9.76
N GLU A 114 2.49 -6.23 -9.07
CA GLU A 114 3.80 -6.60 -9.61
C GLU A 114 3.69 -7.40 -10.92
N CYS A 115 2.68 -8.27 -11.07
CA CYS A 115 2.43 -8.95 -12.34
C CYS A 115 2.26 -7.96 -13.51
N LEU A 116 1.57 -6.84 -13.31
CA LEU A 116 1.42 -5.84 -14.36
C LEU A 116 2.75 -5.19 -14.75
N LYS A 117 3.63 -4.95 -13.79
CA LYS A 117 4.99 -4.43 -14.06
C LYS A 117 5.80 -5.42 -14.91
N PHE A 118 5.72 -6.72 -14.61
CA PHE A 118 6.40 -7.75 -15.39
C PHE A 118 5.86 -7.91 -16.81
N GLU A 119 4.61 -7.52 -17.07
CA GLU A 119 4.01 -7.53 -18.41
C GLU A 119 4.61 -6.45 -19.34
N GLY A 120 5.53 -5.63 -18.83
CA GLY A 120 6.31 -4.69 -19.62
C GLY A 120 5.58 -3.40 -19.97
N ASP A 121 4.64 -2.97 -19.16
CA ASP A 121 4.03 -1.66 -19.33
C ASP A 121 5.02 -0.57 -18.85
N PRO A 122 5.66 0.18 -19.74
CA PRO A 122 6.73 1.12 -19.40
C PRO A 122 6.23 2.41 -18.72
N LYS A 123 4.93 2.49 -18.42
CA LYS A 123 4.31 3.72 -17.91
C LYS A 123 4.41 3.89 -16.40
N HIS A 124 4.95 2.92 -15.66
CA HIS A 124 4.84 2.89 -14.21
C HIS A 124 6.21 2.77 -13.55
N ASP A 125 6.74 3.93 -13.13
CA ASP A 125 8.06 4.09 -12.50
C ASP A 125 8.05 4.04 -10.97
N PHE A 126 6.92 3.78 -10.33
CA PHE A 126 6.84 3.72 -8.88
C PHE A 126 7.11 2.31 -8.34
N GLU A 127 7.57 2.23 -7.11
CA GLU A 127 7.72 0.98 -6.38
C GLU A 127 6.38 0.52 -5.77
N ILE A 128 6.23 -0.80 -5.53
CA ILE A 128 5.06 -1.38 -4.88
C ILE A 128 5.54 -2.14 -3.65
N LEU A 129 5.04 -1.78 -2.46
CA LEU A 129 5.45 -2.40 -1.22
C LEU A 129 4.27 -2.71 -0.29
N ASP A 130 4.47 -3.72 0.53
CA ASP A 130 3.68 -3.91 1.75
C ASP A 130 4.08 -2.87 2.80
N VAL A 131 3.10 -2.33 3.53
CA VAL A 131 3.33 -1.31 4.58
C VAL A 131 4.35 -1.77 5.62
N VAL A 132 4.28 -3.02 6.08
CA VAL A 132 5.22 -3.53 7.08
C VAL A 132 6.64 -3.60 6.52
N SER A 133 6.79 -4.01 5.27
CA SER A 133 8.08 -4.03 4.57
C SER A 133 8.65 -2.63 4.39
N PHE A 134 7.79 -1.66 4.07
CA PHE A 134 8.17 -0.25 4.00
C PHE A 134 8.68 0.25 5.35
N LEU A 135 7.93 0.05 6.44
CA LEU A 135 8.34 0.46 7.78
C LEU A 135 9.65 -0.22 8.22
N ALA A 136 9.83 -1.50 7.89
CA ALA A 136 11.06 -2.23 8.20
C ALA A 136 12.31 -1.65 7.49
N ARG A 137 12.16 -1.10 6.29
CA ARG A 137 13.26 -0.38 5.61
C ARG A 137 13.68 0.84 6.41
N GLN A 138 12.73 1.62 6.95
CA GLN A 138 13.03 2.84 7.71
C GLN A 138 13.75 2.53 9.03
N VAL A 139 13.48 1.36 9.63
CA VAL A 139 14.24 0.88 10.81
C VAL A 139 15.70 0.60 10.46
N ASN A 140 15.94 -0.04 9.32
CA ASN A 140 17.29 -0.44 8.93
C ASN A 140 18.15 0.76 8.49
N ALA A 141 17.54 1.75 7.85
CA ALA A 141 18.20 2.98 7.45
C ALA A 141 18.80 3.73 8.65
N LYS A 142 18.12 3.72 9.81
CA LYS A 142 18.59 4.38 11.04
C LYS A 142 19.77 3.67 11.74
N ASN A 143 20.04 2.40 11.41
CA ASN A 143 21.05 1.57 12.05
C ASN A 143 22.34 1.44 11.21
N GLN A 144 22.48 2.14 10.11
CA GLN A 144 23.69 2.23 9.28
C GLN A 144 24.34 3.61 9.45
#